data_63699f8491423fc511b0cd1c5b442a25
#
_entry.id   63699f8491423fc511b0cd1c5b442a25
#
_cell.length_a   1.000
_cell.length_b   1.000
_cell.length_c   1.000
_cell.angle_alpha   90.00
_cell.angle_beta   90.00
_cell.angle_gamma   90.00
#
_symmetry.space_group_name_H-M   'P 1'
#
loop_
_entity.id
_entity.type
_entity.pdbx_description
1 polymer ?
#
loop_
_entity_poly.entity_id
_entity_poly.type
_entity_poly.pdbx_seq_one_letter_code
_entity_poly.pdbx_strand_id
1 'polypeptide(L)'
;MQITVKANEQQKQSFLAKGVPTGVEISWLSGNMPIPAADACFDLLFEEEGSAFLTVSDKPVFINAVIETTENLPSNCIRINAWNGFLERDTIEITAAGLQAGSRQSELPVEAASILDTLGWTYQLAPDIPGMIAARVIAMVVNEAYFALGDGVSTKSSIDTAMKLGTNYPYGPFEWSEKIGLKKIYALLNKLNETDSRYIPAPNLQKEASQNNPVNQ
;
A
#
# COMPACT_ATOMS: atom_id res chain seq x y z
N MET A 1 -15.08 0.31 -20.51
CA MET A 1 -14.26 -0.55 -19.63
C MET A 1 -15.00 -0.72 -18.31
N GLN A 2 -15.12 -1.96 -17.83
CA GLN A 2 -15.74 -2.27 -16.54
C GLN A 2 -14.66 -2.72 -15.56
N ILE A 3 -14.66 -2.18 -14.34
CA ILE A 3 -13.76 -2.61 -13.27
C ILE A 3 -14.54 -2.97 -12.01
N THR A 4 -14.07 -3.98 -11.29
CA THR A 4 -14.62 -4.36 -9.99
C THR A 4 -13.62 -4.02 -8.90
N VAL A 5 -14.05 -3.30 -7.88
CA VAL A 5 -13.18 -2.81 -6.80
C VAL A 5 -13.70 -3.28 -5.45
N LYS A 6 -12.87 -3.93 -4.65
CA LYS A 6 -13.09 -4.21 -3.24
C LYS A 6 -12.31 -3.19 -2.40
N ALA A 7 -13.00 -2.40 -1.61
CA ALA A 7 -12.42 -1.31 -0.84
C ALA A 7 -13.29 -0.92 0.36
N ASN A 8 -12.68 -0.38 1.42
CA ASN A 8 -13.40 0.36 2.45
C ASN A 8 -13.76 1.77 1.99
N GLU A 9 -14.53 2.50 2.79
CA GLU A 9 -15.02 3.84 2.40
C GLU A 9 -13.89 4.85 2.17
N GLN A 10 -12.82 4.81 2.95
CA GLN A 10 -11.67 5.70 2.76
C GLN A 10 -10.94 5.39 1.45
N GLN A 11 -10.71 4.11 1.17
CA GLN A 11 -10.07 3.67 -0.08
C GLN A 11 -10.93 3.99 -1.30
N LYS A 12 -12.27 3.87 -1.19
CA LYS A 12 -13.18 4.32 -2.26
C LYS A 12 -13.02 5.81 -2.56
N GLN A 13 -12.96 6.64 -1.51
CA GLN A 13 -12.76 8.08 -1.67
C GLN A 13 -11.42 8.37 -2.37
N SER A 14 -10.32 7.73 -1.93
CA SER A 14 -9.01 7.89 -2.54
C SER A 14 -8.98 7.40 -4.00
N PHE A 15 -9.68 6.31 -4.30
CA PHE A 15 -9.79 5.77 -5.66
C PHE A 15 -10.54 6.74 -6.57
N LEU A 16 -11.69 7.24 -6.12
CA LEU A 16 -12.51 8.19 -6.88
C LEU A 16 -11.84 9.56 -7.04
N ALA A 17 -11.04 9.99 -6.06
CA ALA A 17 -10.28 11.24 -6.12
C ALA A 17 -9.24 11.27 -7.24
N LYS A 18 -8.77 10.09 -7.72
CA LYS A 18 -7.91 10.02 -8.92
C LYS A 18 -8.63 10.35 -10.23
N GLY A 19 -9.96 10.45 -10.18
CA GLY A 19 -10.80 10.62 -11.35
C GLY A 19 -11.22 9.30 -11.98
N VAL A 20 -12.42 9.29 -12.55
CA VAL A 20 -12.96 8.16 -13.31
C VAL A 20 -13.22 8.65 -14.73
N PRO A 21 -12.45 8.21 -15.73
CA PRO A 21 -12.60 8.65 -17.11
C PRO A 21 -13.97 8.25 -17.70
N THR A 22 -14.45 9.03 -18.68
CA THR A 22 -15.67 8.69 -19.42
C THR A 22 -15.54 7.32 -20.07
N GLY A 23 -16.56 6.48 -19.90
CA GLY A 23 -16.58 5.11 -20.43
C GLY A 23 -15.95 4.06 -19.50
N VAL A 24 -15.55 4.44 -18.29
CA VAL A 24 -15.19 3.52 -17.22
C VAL A 24 -16.35 3.38 -16.24
N GLU A 25 -16.78 2.15 -16.00
CA GLU A 25 -17.82 1.79 -15.03
C GLU A 25 -17.18 1.04 -13.85
N ILE A 26 -17.51 1.46 -12.63
CA ILE A 26 -16.99 0.85 -11.40
C ILE A 26 -18.09 0.10 -10.68
N SER A 27 -17.86 -1.19 -10.42
CA SER A 27 -18.65 -2.03 -9.53
C SER A 27 -17.94 -2.20 -8.20
N TRP A 28 -18.57 -1.80 -7.10
CA TRP A 28 -18.01 -1.96 -5.76
C TRP A 28 -18.43 -3.33 -5.18
N LEU A 29 -17.44 -4.19 -4.92
CA LEU A 29 -17.68 -5.50 -4.33
C LEU A 29 -17.91 -5.35 -2.81
N SER A 30 -19.02 -5.88 -2.31
CA SER A 30 -19.38 -5.87 -0.89
C SER A 30 -19.71 -7.29 -0.42
N GLY A 31 -19.13 -7.70 0.71
CA GLY A 31 -19.38 -8.99 1.32
C GLY A 31 -19.13 -10.17 0.37
N ASN A 32 -19.99 -11.19 0.42
CA ASN A 32 -19.90 -12.43 -0.38
C ASN A 32 -20.66 -12.36 -1.71
N MET A 33 -20.82 -11.20 -2.30
CA MET A 33 -21.48 -11.07 -3.59
C MET A 33 -20.66 -11.75 -4.70
N PRO A 34 -21.34 -12.33 -5.73
CA PRO A 34 -20.64 -12.81 -6.91
C PRO A 34 -19.82 -11.67 -7.55
N ILE A 35 -18.61 -12.00 -8.01
CA ILE A 35 -17.75 -11.03 -8.70
C ILE A 35 -18.40 -10.66 -10.03
N PRO A 36 -18.75 -9.38 -10.28
CA PRO A 36 -19.28 -8.95 -11.56
C PRO A 36 -18.27 -9.17 -12.69
N ALA A 37 -18.76 -9.36 -13.91
CA ALA A 37 -17.87 -9.38 -15.08
C ALA A 37 -17.15 -8.03 -15.19
N ALA A 38 -15.84 -8.07 -15.32
CA ALA A 38 -14.99 -6.88 -15.37
C ALA A 38 -13.79 -7.11 -16.29
N ASP A 39 -13.22 -6.03 -16.83
CA ASP A 39 -11.96 -6.05 -17.58
C ASP A 39 -10.74 -6.13 -16.65
N ALA A 40 -10.88 -5.63 -15.42
CA ALA A 40 -9.88 -5.74 -14.36
C ALA A 40 -10.53 -5.69 -12.96
N CYS A 41 -9.82 -6.23 -11.97
CA CYS A 41 -10.23 -6.18 -10.57
C CYS A 41 -9.20 -5.42 -9.73
N PHE A 42 -9.67 -4.71 -8.69
CA PHE A 42 -8.84 -4.03 -7.70
C PHE A 42 -9.22 -4.51 -6.30
N ASP A 43 -8.30 -5.18 -5.60
CA ASP A 43 -8.47 -5.62 -4.22
C ASP A 43 -7.66 -4.72 -3.28
N LEU A 44 -8.28 -3.65 -2.82
CA LEU A 44 -7.62 -2.70 -1.92
C LEU A 44 -7.63 -3.18 -0.46
N LEU A 45 -8.39 -4.23 -0.14
CA LEU A 45 -8.46 -4.85 1.19
C LEU A 45 -7.67 -6.17 1.27
N PHE A 46 -6.83 -6.47 0.27
CA PHE A 46 -6.10 -7.73 0.20
C PHE A 46 -5.31 -8.06 1.47
N GLU A 47 -4.57 -7.10 2.03
CA GLU A 47 -3.75 -7.31 3.23
C GLU A 47 -4.57 -7.48 4.52
N GLU A 48 -5.79 -6.94 4.55
CA GLU A 48 -6.66 -6.99 5.71
C GLU A 48 -7.56 -8.22 5.73
N GLU A 49 -8.08 -8.61 4.57
CA GLU A 49 -9.14 -9.63 4.46
C GLU A 49 -8.76 -10.82 3.58
N GLY A 50 -7.57 -10.81 2.99
CA GLY A 50 -7.19 -11.77 1.95
C GLY A 50 -7.85 -11.47 0.60
N SER A 51 -7.48 -12.23 -0.43
CA SER A 51 -7.93 -11.95 -1.79
C SER A 51 -9.37 -12.39 -2.04
N ALA A 52 -10.19 -11.47 -2.52
CA ALA A 52 -11.51 -11.75 -3.05
C ALA A 52 -11.48 -12.27 -4.50
N PHE A 53 -10.37 -12.08 -5.22
CA PHE A 53 -10.27 -12.29 -6.67
C PHE A 53 -9.32 -13.42 -7.08
N LEU A 54 -8.92 -14.32 -6.17
CA LEU A 54 -8.00 -15.44 -6.50
C LEU A 54 -8.53 -16.40 -7.58
N THR A 55 -9.85 -16.45 -7.79
CA THR A 55 -10.48 -17.28 -8.84
C THR A 55 -10.50 -16.61 -10.20
N VAL A 56 -10.15 -15.31 -10.28
CA VAL A 56 -10.03 -14.57 -11.53
C VAL A 56 -8.64 -14.83 -12.10
N SER A 57 -8.54 -15.57 -13.19
CA SER A 57 -7.25 -15.99 -13.78
C SER A 57 -6.96 -15.40 -15.17
N ASP A 58 -7.99 -14.86 -15.82
CA ASP A 58 -7.95 -14.42 -17.22
C ASP A 58 -7.82 -12.88 -17.37
N LYS A 59 -7.70 -12.15 -16.27
CA LYS A 59 -7.68 -10.68 -16.27
C LYS A 59 -6.71 -10.15 -15.21
N PRO A 60 -6.20 -8.91 -15.35
CA PRO A 60 -5.37 -8.28 -14.34
C PRO A 60 -6.13 -8.10 -13.03
N VAL A 61 -5.48 -8.46 -11.93
CA VAL A 61 -5.95 -8.24 -10.57
C VAL A 61 -4.96 -7.34 -9.84
N PHE A 62 -5.30 -6.09 -9.62
CA PHE A 62 -4.49 -5.13 -8.87
C PHE A 62 -4.78 -5.29 -7.38
N ILE A 63 -3.77 -5.60 -6.60
CA ILE A 63 -3.90 -5.89 -5.16
C ILE A 63 -3.09 -4.91 -4.32
N ASN A 64 -3.67 -4.42 -3.24
CA ASN A 64 -2.93 -3.67 -2.22
C ASN A 64 -2.12 -4.65 -1.37
N ALA A 65 -0.95 -5.04 -1.88
CA ALA A 65 -0.02 -5.95 -1.22
C ALA A 65 1.34 -5.27 -1.08
N VAL A 66 1.50 -4.48 -0.02
CA VAL A 66 2.73 -3.73 0.25
C VAL A 66 3.73 -4.58 1.02
N ILE A 67 3.26 -5.41 1.95
CA ILE A 67 4.09 -6.25 2.82
C ILE A 67 4.49 -7.54 2.11
N GLU A 68 3.54 -8.21 1.48
CA GLU A 68 3.77 -9.47 0.77
C GLU A 68 4.37 -9.24 -0.63
N THR A 69 5.09 -10.25 -1.14
CA THR A 69 5.64 -10.27 -2.51
C THR A 69 4.74 -11.07 -3.46
N THR A 70 5.06 -11.09 -4.75
CA THR A 70 4.28 -11.87 -5.74
C THR A 70 4.56 -13.37 -5.68
N GLU A 71 5.50 -13.84 -4.85
CA GLU A 71 6.00 -15.22 -4.83
C GLU A 71 4.89 -16.30 -4.72
N ASN A 72 3.86 -16.01 -3.92
CA ASN A 72 2.74 -16.93 -3.67
C ASN A 72 1.43 -16.43 -4.30
N LEU A 73 1.50 -15.52 -5.25
CA LEU A 73 0.33 -14.95 -5.91
C LEU A 73 0.18 -15.48 -7.34
N PRO A 74 -1.04 -15.56 -7.87
CA PRO A 74 -1.27 -15.83 -9.28
C PRO A 74 -0.52 -14.84 -10.19
N SER A 75 -0.07 -15.30 -11.35
CA SER A 75 0.75 -14.50 -12.29
C SER A 75 0.04 -13.27 -12.87
N ASN A 76 -1.30 -13.23 -12.81
CA ASN A 76 -2.11 -12.08 -13.21
C ASN A 76 -2.29 -11.04 -12.08
N CYS A 77 -1.73 -11.29 -10.89
CA CYS A 77 -1.76 -10.34 -9.79
C CYS A 77 -0.67 -9.27 -9.97
N ILE A 78 -1.09 -8.03 -9.85
CA ILE A 78 -0.24 -6.84 -9.89
C ILE A 78 -0.34 -6.16 -8.52
N ARG A 79 0.78 -6.04 -7.83
CA ARG A 79 0.83 -5.34 -6.53
C ARG A 79 0.84 -3.85 -6.75
N ILE A 80 0.05 -3.13 -5.97
CA ILE A 80 0.05 -1.67 -5.90
C ILE A 80 0.24 -1.19 -4.47
N ASN A 81 0.86 -0.04 -4.28
CA ASN A 81 0.88 0.62 -2.99
C ASN A 81 -0.36 1.50 -2.84
N ALA A 82 -1.40 0.92 -2.27
CA ALA A 82 -2.65 1.61 -1.99
C ALA A 82 -2.89 1.83 -0.47
N TRP A 83 -1.83 1.87 0.33
CA TRP A 83 -1.93 2.34 1.71
C TRP A 83 -2.45 3.77 1.75
N ASN A 84 -3.16 4.15 2.81
CA ASN A 84 -3.71 5.48 2.97
C ASN A 84 -2.63 6.57 2.80
N GLY A 85 -2.89 7.52 1.89
CA GLY A 85 -1.93 8.57 1.54
C GLY A 85 -1.00 8.22 0.37
N PHE A 86 -1.04 6.99 -0.16
CA PHE A 86 -0.23 6.62 -1.32
C PHE A 86 -1.06 6.51 -2.60
N LEU A 87 -2.27 5.95 -2.54
CA LEU A 87 -3.15 5.87 -3.71
C LEU A 87 -3.54 7.25 -4.25
N GLU A 88 -3.63 8.25 -3.39
CA GLU A 88 -4.00 9.63 -3.72
C GLU A 88 -2.92 10.39 -4.52
N ARG A 89 -1.70 9.84 -4.63
CA ARG A 89 -0.58 10.49 -5.33
C ARG A 89 -0.80 10.45 -6.83
N ASP A 90 -0.22 11.42 -7.53
CA ASP A 90 -0.25 11.45 -9.00
C ASP A 90 0.33 10.17 -9.59
N THR A 91 1.46 9.72 -9.06
CA THR A 91 2.14 8.48 -9.47
C THR A 91 2.02 7.41 -8.39
N ILE A 92 1.49 6.23 -8.73
CA ILE A 92 1.42 5.07 -7.83
C ILE A 92 2.64 4.16 -8.02
N GLU A 93 3.02 3.48 -6.94
CA GLU A 93 4.02 2.40 -7.04
C GLU A 93 3.32 1.09 -7.38
N ILE A 94 3.92 0.35 -8.32
CA ILE A 94 3.35 -0.88 -8.85
C ILE A 94 4.45 -1.90 -9.13
N THR A 95 4.16 -3.17 -8.92
CA THR A 95 5.05 -4.27 -9.30
C THR A 95 4.25 -5.49 -9.74
N ALA A 96 4.87 -6.34 -10.55
CA ALA A 96 4.32 -7.61 -11.01
C ALA A 96 5.36 -8.72 -10.89
N ALA A 97 4.95 -9.96 -11.01
CA ALA A 97 5.84 -11.11 -10.94
C ALA A 97 7.01 -10.98 -11.93
N GLY A 98 8.21 -11.27 -11.45
CA GLY A 98 9.44 -11.21 -12.26
C GLY A 98 10.09 -9.84 -12.37
N LEU A 99 9.51 -8.77 -11.81
CA LEU A 99 10.14 -7.45 -11.76
C LEU A 99 11.26 -7.43 -10.72
N GLN A 100 12.51 -7.37 -11.17
CA GLN A 100 13.68 -7.27 -10.28
C GLN A 100 14.23 -5.84 -10.26
N ALA A 101 14.77 -5.43 -9.11
CA ALA A 101 15.45 -4.15 -8.96
C ALA A 101 16.60 -4.04 -9.98
N GLY A 102 16.62 -2.96 -10.77
CA GLY A 102 17.70 -2.69 -11.74
C GLY A 102 17.60 -3.45 -13.06
N SER A 103 16.57 -4.27 -13.29
CA SER A 103 16.34 -4.92 -14.58
C SER A 103 15.91 -3.91 -15.63
N ARG A 104 16.60 -3.87 -16.78
CA ARG A 104 16.25 -3.01 -17.93
C ARG A 104 15.06 -3.54 -18.75
N GLN A 105 14.52 -4.69 -18.41
CA GLN A 105 13.45 -5.38 -19.15
C GLN A 105 12.18 -5.60 -18.31
N SER A 106 11.99 -4.81 -17.26
CA SER A 106 10.81 -4.92 -16.40
C SER A 106 9.70 -4.05 -16.96
N GLU A 107 8.76 -4.66 -17.65
CA GLU A 107 7.53 -4.03 -18.11
C GLU A 107 6.32 -4.69 -17.45
N LEU A 108 5.27 -3.92 -17.21
CA LEU A 108 4.00 -4.51 -16.81
C LEU A 108 3.44 -5.38 -17.94
N PRO A 109 2.64 -6.41 -17.61
CA PRO A 109 1.82 -7.07 -18.60
C PRO A 109 1.02 -6.06 -19.41
N VAL A 110 0.94 -6.26 -20.72
CA VAL A 110 0.32 -5.30 -21.67
C VAL A 110 -1.11 -4.96 -21.27
N GLU A 111 -1.87 -5.96 -20.83
CA GLU A 111 -3.25 -5.79 -20.37
C GLU A 111 -3.31 -4.89 -19.13
N ALA A 112 -2.41 -5.07 -18.16
CA ALA A 112 -2.36 -4.25 -16.95
C ALA A 112 -1.97 -2.81 -17.27
N ALA A 113 -0.98 -2.60 -18.13
CA ALA A 113 -0.60 -1.27 -18.59
C ALA A 113 -1.77 -0.56 -19.31
N SER A 114 -2.47 -1.26 -20.20
CA SER A 114 -3.63 -0.73 -20.93
C SER A 114 -4.78 -0.31 -19.99
N ILE A 115 -5.02 -1.05 -18.90
CA ILE A 115 -6.01 -0.68 -17.89
C ILE A 115 -5.61 0.63 -17.21
N LEU A 116 -4.34 0.76 -16.78
CA LEU A 116 -3.86 1.97 -16.11
C LEU A 116 -3.87 3.18 -17.04
N ASP A 117 -3.49 3.00 -18.32
CA ASP A 117 -3.56 4.06 -19.33
C ASP A 117 -5.00 4.52 -19.55
N THR A 118 -5.96 3.57 -19.61
CA THR A 118 -7.39 3.90 -19.73
C THR A 118 -7.91 4.64 -18.50
N LEU A 119 -7.41 4.32 -17.31
CA LEU A 119 -7.73 5.02 -16.08
C LEU A 119 -7.02 6.39 -15.98
N GLY A 120 -6.06 6.67 -16.85
CA GLY A 120 -5.22 7.88 -16.77
C GLY A 120 -4.27 7.87 -15.57
N TRP A 121 -3.93 6.69 -15.05
CA TRP A 121 -3.04 6.57 -13.89
C TRP A 121 -1.59 6.48 -14.31
N THR A 122 -0.79 7.42 -13.84
CA THR A 122 0.67 7.32 -13.94
C THR A 122 1.20 6.38 -12.87
N TYR A 123 2.22 5.58 -13.23
CA TYR A 123 2.82 4.64 -12.29
C TYR A 123 4.34 4.60 -12.40
N GLN A 124 4.97 4.17 -11.32
CA GLN A 124 6.38 3.86 -11.23
C GLN A 124 6.55 2.38 -10.90
N LEU A 125 7.37 1.69 -11.69
CA LEU A 125 7.73 0.31 -11.38
C LEU A 125 8.61 0.26 -10.14
N ALA A 126 8.21 -0.56 -9.18
CA ALA A 126 8.95 -0.85 -7.97
C ALA A 126 9.48 -2.29 -8.00
N PRO A 127 10.59 -2.60 -7.30
CA PRO A 127 11.04 -3.96 -7.15
C PRO A 127 10.03 -4.80 -6.37
N ASP A 128 9.97 -6.12 -6.65
CA ASP A 128 9.11 -7.05 -5.94
C ASP A 128 9.72 -7.45 -4.59
N ILE A 129 9.72 -6.50 -3.67
CA ILE A 129 10.22 -6.64 -2.30
C ILE A 129 9.20 -6.09 -1.30
N PRO A 130 9.23 -6.49 -0.02
CA PRO A 130 8.39 -5.91 1.01
C PRO A 130 8.59 -4.40 1.13
N GLY A 131 7.48 -3.65 1.18
CA GLY A 131 7.46 -2.19 1.32
C GLY A 131 7.71 -1.42 0.02
N MET A 132 7.98 -2.10 -1.10
CA MET A 132 8.29 -1.44 -2.38
C MET A 132 9.33 -0.32 -2.18
N ILE A 133 9.05 0.93 -2.54
CA ILE A 133 9.94 2.07 -2.35
C ILE A 133 9.46 2.96 -1.20
N ALA A 134 8.32 3.61 -1.37
CA ALA A 134 7.90 4.67 -0.46
C ALA A 134 7.44 4.15 0.91
N ALA A 135 6.68 3.05 0.95
CA ALA A 135 6.25 2.48 2.23
C ALA A 135 7.44 2.02 3.08
N ARG A 136 8.49 1.44 2.44
CA ARG A 136 9.73 1.04 3.11
C ARG A 136 10.46 2.24 3.73
N VAL A 137 10.59 3.35 3.00
CA VAL A 137 11.24 4.56 3.49
C VAL A 137 10.44 5.18 4.63
N ILE A 138 9.13 5.34 4.45
CA ILE A 138 8.25 5.93 5.49
C ILE A 138 8.22 5.07 6.75
N ALA A 139 8.19 3.74 6.63
CA ALA A 139 8.24 2.84 7.78
C ALA A 139 9.52 3.08 8.62
N MET A 140 10.68 3.28 7.98
CA MET A 140 11.93 3.59 8.68
C MET A 140 11.94 5.00 9.28
N VAL A 141 11.36 5.99 8.61
CA VAL A 141 11.21 7.35 9.18
C VAL A 141 10.33 7.32 10.44
N VAL A 142 9.23 6.57 10.41
CA VAL A 142 8.37 6.37 11.58
C VAL A 142 9.12 5.61 12.68
N ASN A 143 9.84 4.56 12.34
CA ASN A 143 10.60 3.76 13.30
C ASN A 143 11.64 4.59 14.03
N GLU A 144 12.42 5.40 13.30
CA GLU A 144 13.41 6.31 13.89
C GLU A 144 12.77 7.36 14.80
N ALA A 145 11.60 7.89 14.43
CA ALA A 145 10.87 8.82 15.29
C ALA A 145 10.41 8.17 16.60
N TYR A 146 10.07 6.88 16.60
CA TYR A 146 9.75 6.13 17.81
C TYR A 146 10.98 5.81 18.68
N PHE A 147 12.17 5.63 18.08
CA PHE A 147 13.41 5.56 18.84
C PHE A 147 13.71 6.90 19.51
N ALA A 148 13.68 8.01 18.77
CA ALA A 148 13.89 9.35 19.30
C ALA A 148 12.88 9.70 20.43
N LEU A 149 11.63 9.27 20.31
CA LEU A 149 10.63 9.40 21.37
C LEU A 149 11.02 8.57 22.60
N GLY A 150 11.52 7.35 22.41
CA GLY A 150 11.97 6.44 23.48
C GLY A 150 13.18 6.98 24.23
N ASP A 151 14.09 7.63 23.53
CA ASP A 151 15.28 8.27 24.10
C ASP A 151 14.99 9.64 24.75
N GLY A 152 13.74 10.08 24.74
CA GLY A 152 13.33 11.34 25.34
C GLY A 152 13.80 12.59 24.59
N VAL A 153 14.14 12.46 23.30
CA VAL A 153 14.63 13.58 22.48
C VAL A 153 13.59 14.68 22.37
N SER A 154 12.31 14.33 22.16
CA SER A 154 11.22 15.30 22.06
C SER A 154 9.84 14.63 22.17
N THR A 155 8.77 15.41 22.03
CA THR A 155 7.39 14.92 21.98
C THR A 155 6.99 14.54 20.54
N LYS A 156 5.95 13.70 20.37
CA LYS A 156 5.40 13.34 19.05
C LYS A 156 5.11 14.58 18.20
N SER A 157 4.38 15.54 18.77
CA SER A 157 4.01 16.78 18.05
C SER A 157 5.22 17.62 17.63
N SER A 158 6.25 17.72 18.49
CA SER A 158 7.46 18.48 18.15
C SER A 158 8.29 17.78 17.08
N ILE A 159 8.37 16.44 17.10
CA ILE A 159 9.04 15.66 16.07
C ILE A 159 8.31 15.82 14.73
N ASP A 160 6.97 15.70 14.70
CA ASP A 160 6.18 15.91 13.50
C ASP A 160 6.39 17.32 12.91
N THR A 161 6.36 18.35 13.76
CA THR A 161 6.58 19.73 13.34
C THR A 161 7.97 19.91 12.75
N ALA A 162 9.02 19.41 13.43
CA ALA A 162 10.40 19.52 12.96
C ALA A 162 10.58 18.82 11.60
N MET A 163 10.01 17.63 11.43
CA MET A 163 10.11 16.88 10.18
C MET A 163 9.37 17.56 9.03
N LYS A 164 8.16 18.07 9.26
CA LYS A 164 7.42 18.83 8.23
C LYS A 164 8.16 20.09 7.79
N LEU A 165 8.67 20.87 8.74
CA LEU A 165 9.38 22.12 8.44
C LEU A 165 10.79 21.89 7.87
N GLY A 166 11.48 20.84 8.35
CA GLY A 166 12.86 20.56 7.95
C GLY A 166 13.00 19.81 6.62
N THR A 167 12.03 18.97 6.26
CA THR A 167 12.11 18.09 5.07
C THR A 167 11.02 18.36 4.04
N ASN A 168 10.10 19.29 4.34
CA ASN A 168 8.94 19.60 3.50
C ASN A 168 8.04 18.35 3.21
N TYR A 169 8.00 17.41 4.14
CA TYR A 169 7.09 16.27 4.04
C TYR A 169 5.64 16.71 4.29
N PRO A 170 4.66 16.11 3.61
CA PRO A 170 3.25 16.46 3.79
C PRO A 170 2.73 16.10 5.18
N TYR A 171 3.34 15.12 5.81
CA TYR A 171 3.00 14.62 7.15
C TYR A 171 4.27 14.37 7.96
N GLY A 172 4.20 14.58 9.28
CA GLY A 172 5.23 14.13 10.19
C GLY A 172 5.19 12.61 10.40
N PRO A 173 6.21 12.02 11.06
CA PRO A 173 6.29 10.57 11.24
C PRO A 173 5.08 9.97 11.99
N PHE A 174 4.60 10.62 13.03
CA PHE A 174 3.45 10.13 13.79
C PHE A 174 2.15 10.35 13.04
N GLU A 175 1.98 11.47 12.34
CA GLU A 175 0.86 11.70 11.41
C GLU A 175 0.82 10.63 10.30
N TRP A 176 1.99 10.23 9.76
CA TRP A 176 2.08 9.10 8.82
C TRP A 176 1.62 7.79 9.47
N SER A 177 2.05 7.53 10.72
CA SER A 177 1.67 6.30 11.43
C SER A 177 0.16 6.20 11.69
N GLU A 178 -0.49 7.32 11.95
CA GLU A 178 -1.94 7.40 12.09
C GLU A 178 -2.66 7.20 10.74
N LYS A 179 -2.19 7.86 9.68
CA LYS A 179 -2.79 7.80 8.35
C LYS A 179 -2.70 6.41 7.71
N ILE A 180 -1.53 5.77 7.79
CA ILE A 180 -1.30 4.41 7.24
C ILE A 180 -1.90 3.34 8.15
N GLY A 181 -1.82 3.56 9.46
CA GLY A 181 -2.08 2.58 10.51
C GLY A 181 -0.79 1.98 11.06
N LEU A 182 -0.53 2.22 12.35
CA LEU A 182 0.71 1.79 13.01
C LEU A 182 0.95 0.28 12.93
N LYS A 183 -0.11 -0.54 12.94
CA LYS A 183 0.00 -2.00 12.78
C LYS A 183 0.58 -2.42 11.44
N LYS A 184 0.22 -1.75 10.36
CA LYS A 184 0.76 -2.03 9.02
C LYS A 184 2.25 -1.70 8.96
N ILE A 185 2.65 -0.56 9.53
CA ILE A 185 4.06 -0.17 9.63
C ILE A 185 4.84 -1.18 10.45
N TYR A 186 4.30 -1.60 11.61
CA TYR A 186 4.92 -2.61 12.45
C TYR A 186 5.06 -3.96 11.73
N ALA A 187 4.02 -4.40 11.02
CA ALA A 187 4.06 -5.64 10.25
C ALA A 187 5.12 -5.59 9.13
N LEU A 188 5.22 -4.46 8.42
CA LEU A 188 6.26 -4.27 7.40
C LEU A 188 7.66 -4.30 8.00
N LEU A 189 7.89 -3.60 9.11
CA LEU A 189 9.20 -3.61 9.78
C LEU A 189 9.58 -5.03 10.24
N ASN A 190 8.65 -5.78 10.83
CA ASN A 190 8.89 -7.18 11.19
C ASN A 190 9.26 -8.03 9.98
N LYS A 191 8.51 -7.89 8.87
CA LYS A 191 8.81 -8.63 7.63
C LYS A 191 10.20 -8.32 7.10
N LEU A 192 10.59 -7.07 7.12
CA LEU A 192 11.93 -6.63 6.71
C LEU A 192 13.03 -7.11 7.67
N ASN A 193 12.74 -7.14 8.98
CA ASN A 193 13.67 -7.59 10.01
C ASN A 193 13.99 -9.10 9.92
N GLU A 194 13.15 -9.91 9.28
CA GLU A 194 13.45 -11.32 9.01
C GLU A 194 14.77 -11.52 8.24
N THR A 195 15.16 -10.55 7.44
CA THR A 195 16.35 -10.61 6.57
C THR A 195 17.45 -9.60 6.95
N ASP A 196 17.11 -8.52 7.66
CA ASP A 196 18.08 -7.47 7.98
C ASP A 196 17.68 -6.77 9.30
N SER A 197 18.53 -6.95 10.32
CA SER A 197 18.31 -6.41 11.67
C SER A 197 18.22 -4.89 11.77
N ARG A 198 18.61 -4.13 10.73
CA ARG A 198 18.43 -2.66 10.71
C ARG A 198 16.95 -2.25 10.76
N TYR A 199 16.03 -3.18 10.47
CA TYR A 199 14.58 -2.93 10.51
C TYR A 199 13.93 -3.34 11.83
N ILE A 200 14.71 -3.62 12.88
CA ILE A 200 14.17 -3.91 14.23
C ILE A 200 13.20 -2.81 14.62
N PRO A 201 11.94 -3.14 14.95
CA PRO A 201 10.97 -2.13 15.39
C PRO A 201 11.36 -1.51 16.73
N ALA A 202 11.21 -0.19 16.85
CA ALA A 202 11.41 0.52 18.10
C ALA A 202 10.49 -0.04 19.21
N PRO A 203 10.97 -0.20 20.47
CA PRO A 203 10.16 -0.79 21.56
C PRO A 203 8.84 -0.08 21.81
N ASN A 204 8.83 1.26 21.70
CA ASN A 204 7.61 2.05 21.87
C ASN A 204 6.63 1.87 20.71
N LEU A 205 7.13 1.72 19.47
CA LEU A 205 6.31 1.40 18.31
C LEU A 205 5.64 0.03 18.46
N GLN A 206 6.42 -0.99 18.82
CA GLN A 206 5.91 -2.33 19.08
C GLN A 206 4.82 -2.35 20.16
N LYS A 207 5.08 -1.67 21.29
CA LYS A 207 4.12 -1.57 22.39
C LYS A 207 2.81 -0.91 21.96
N GLU A 208 2.88 0.22 21.25
CA GLU A 208 1.71 0.97 20.83
C GLU A 208 0.92 0.22 19.72
N ALA A 209 1.61 -0.41 18.76
CA ALA A 209 0.98 -1.24 17.74
C ALA A 209 0.22 -2.44 18.33
N SER A 210 0.73 -3.01 19.45
CA SER A 210 0.08 -4.13 20.14
C SER A 210 -1.13 -3.71 20.98
N GLN A 211 -1.17 -2.46 21.45
CA GLN A 211 -2.27 -1.92 22.27
C GLN A 211 -3.47 -1.45 21.44
N ASN A 212 -3.24 -1.05 20.18
CA ASN A 212 -4.27 -0.63 19.23
C ASN A 212 -5.06 -1.83 18.64
N ASN A 213 -5.40 -2.83 19.45
CA ASN A 213 -6.47 -3.76 19.09
C ASN A 213 -7.81 -3.01 19.21
N PRO A 214 -8.65 -2.97 18.18
CA PRO A 214 -10.03 -2.58 18.40
C PRO A 214 -10.65 -3.65 19.32
N VAL A 215 -10.68 -3.36 20.61
CA VAL A 215 -11.59 -4.08 21.52
C VAL A 215 -12.98 -3.73 21.02
N ASN A 216 -13.72 -4.75 20.61
CA ASN A 216 -15.12 -4.73 20.24
C ASN A 216 -15.90 -3.58 20.93
N GLN A 217 -16.39 -2.64 20.15
CA GLN A 217 -17.58 -1.88 20.45
C GLN A 217 -18.60 -2.09 19.34
#